data_cb7732627085b31914a3593a3bbfc8d8
#
_entry.id   cb7732627085b31914a3593a3bbfc8d8
#
_cell.length_a   1.000
_cell.length_b   1.000
_cell.length_c   1.000
_cell.angle_alpha   90.00
_cell.angle_beta   90.00
_cell.angle_gamma   90.00
#
_symmetry.space_group_name_H-M   'P 1'
#
loop_
_entity.id
_entity.type
_entity.pdbx_description
1 polymer ?
#
loop_
_entity_poly.entity_id
_entity_poly.type
_entity_poly.pdbx_seq_one_letter_code
_entity_poly.pdbx_strand_id
1 'polypeptide(L)'
;MTAAAPASQPPSPGKLNIDHVAHFVPLIDAASSALEQAGFTLTPFSAQSHRLEPGGPLVAAGSGNRCVMLREGYLEFLTPTADTPIAQQLRTAIQRYTGLHLIAFGSADAEADHARLDKNGFTPLPTVALQRQIGTEQGEETARFSVVRVPPGTMAEGRIQYCQQHTPQWLWQERWTAHANGARGLAAVIICVADPQEAAQRYARFTGLLAQLGNGQWRINTQRGALLFVTPEQLQSALGLRAPALPWIAGYVLTSDDLALTRNRLKAGGCNTRELDATHLLLEWPNALGGLVIFQSAGAALHPLT
;
A
#
# COMPACT_ATOMS: atom_id res chain seq x y z
N MET A 1 16.30 25.56 8.03
CA MET A 1 15.77 24.33 8.68
C MET A 1 16.45 23.16 7.99
N THR A 2 17.32 22.43 8.68
CA THR A 2 17.96 21.21 8.15
C THR A 2 16.88 20.17 7.90
N ALA A 3 16.74 19.72 6.64
CA ALA A 3 15.86 18.61 6.31
C ALA A 3 16.25 17.39 7.17
N ALA A 4 15.28 16.83 7.88
CA ALA A 4 15.50 15.59 8.62
C ALA A 4 15.93 14.51 7.62
N ALA A 5 16.96 13.73 7.98
CA ALA A 5 17.41 12.62 7.16
C ALA A 5 16.21 11.71 6.84
N PRO A 6 16.11 11.18 5.60
CA PRO A 6 15.02 10.29 5.24
C PRO A 6 14.99 9.10 6.20
N ALA A 7 13.79 8.75 6.70
CA ALA A 7 13.62 7.60 7.56
C ALA A 7 14.13 6.33 6.85
N SER A 8 14.79 5.43 7.58
CA SER A 8 15.23 4.15 7.03
C SER A 8 13.99 3.40 6.49
N GLN A 9 13.97 3.10 5.20
CA GLN A 9 12.85 2.40 4.55
C GLN A 9 12.83 0.90 4.90
N PRO A 10 13.95 0.17 4.83
CA PRO A 10 13.99 -1.21 5.28
C PRO A 10 13.72 -1.32 6.79
N PRO A 11 12.98 -2.32 7.24
CA PRO A 11 12.81 -2.60 8.66
C PRO A 11 14.13 -3.05 9.28
N SER A 12 14.23 -2.95 10.61
CA SER A 12 15.33 -3.57 11.35
C SER A 12 15.30 -5.09 11.17
N PRO A 13 16.45 -5.79 11.30
CA PRO A 13 16.51 -7.25 11.23
C PRO A 13 15.48 -7.91 12.16
N GLY A 14 14.73 -8.89 11.66
CA GLY A 14 13.66 -9.58 12.37
C GLY A 14 12.40 -8.75 12.64
N LYS A 15 12.29 -7.54 12.08
CA LYS A 15 11.10 -6.70 12.13
C LYS A 15 10.47 -6.58 10.74
N LEU A 16 9.21 -6.16 10.72
CA LEU A 16 8.46 -5.85 9.51
C LEU A 16 7.93 -4.42 9.58
N ASN A 17 7.73 -3.81 8.43
CA ASN A 17 6.94 -2.59 8.29
C ASN A 17 5.91 -2.77 7.16
N ILE A 18 4.99 -1.84 7.01
CA ILE A 18 4.20 -1.73 5.79
C ILE A 18 5.06 -0.94 4.80
N ASP A 19 5.54 -1.61 3.74
CA ASP A 19 6.35 -1.00 2.70
C ASP A 19 5.49 -0.18 1.74
N HIS A 20 4.45 -0.81 1.20
CA HIS A 20 3.50 -0.15 0.31
C HIS A 20 2.15 -0.87 0.24
N VAL A 21 1.20 -0.16 -0.31
CA VAL A 21 -0.08 -0.71 -0.77
C VAL A 21 -0.28 -0.40 -2.24
N ALA A 22 -1.03 -1.24 -2.98
CA ALA A 22 -1.30 -0.95 -4.37
C ALA A 22 -2.80 -0.95 -4.69
N HIS A 23 -3.22 0.15 -5.33
CA HIS A 23 -4.49 0.24 -6.03
C HIS A 23 -4.36 -0.41 -7.41
N PHE A 24 -5.33 -1.22 -7.77
CA PHE A 24 -5.51 -1.67 -9.14
C PHE A 24 -6.59 -0.79 -9.78
N VAL A 25 -6.18 -0.07 -10.83
CA VAL A 25 -7.00 0.95 -11.47
C VAL A 25 -7.21 0.63 -12.95
N PRO A 26 -8.40 0.88 -13.51
CA PRO A 26 -8.66 0.58 -14.92
C PRO A 26 -7.87 1.51 -15.86
N LEU A 27 -7.71 2.79 -15.49
CA LEU A 27 -7.09 3.82 -16.30
C LEU A 27 -6.14 4.67 -15.44
N ILE A 28 -4.85 4.61 -15.74
CA ILE A 28 -3.83 5.30 -14.96
C ILE A 28 -3.94 6.83 -15.04
N ASP A 29 -4.38 7.38 -16.17
CA ASP A 29 -4.51 8.83 -16.35
C ASP A 29 -5.63 9.41 -15.47
N ALA A 30 -6.77 8.71 -15.39
CA ALA A 30 -7.87 9.13 -14.51
C ALA A 30 -7.47 9.06 -13.03
N ALA A 31 -6.76 8.00 -12.63
CA ALA A 31 -6.21 7.86 -11.29
C ALA A 31 -5.18 8.96 -10.99
N SER A 32 -4.27 9.23 -11.92
CA SER A 32 -3.25 10.28 -11.80
C SER A 32 -3.87 11.65 -11.61
N SER A 33 -4.88 12.01 -12.43
CA SER A 33 -5.57 13.29 -12.33
C SER A 33 -6.22 13.47 -10.94
N ALA A 34 -6.87 12.43 -10.41
CA ALA A 34 -7.48 12.49 -9.09
C ALA A 34 -6.43 12.67 -7.96
N LEU A 35 -5.28 12.01 -8.08
CA LEU A 35 -4.17 12.13 -7.13
C LEU A 35 -3.53 13.52 -7.17
N GLU A 36 -3.30 14.07 -8.36
CA GLU A 36 -2.75 15.42 -8.56
C GLU A 36 -3.72 16.50 -8.04
N GLN A 37 -5.02 16.33 -8.26
CA GLN A 37 -6.06 17.17 -7.67
C GLN A 37 -6.03 17.13 -6.14
N ALA A 38 -5.81 15.95 -5.56
CA ALA A 38 -5.64 15.78 -4.11
C ALA A 38 -4.29 16.30 -3.58
N GLY A 39 -3.39 16.79 -4.46
CA GLY A 39 -2.11 17.40 -4.07
C GLY A 39 -0.97 16.42 -3.88
N PHE A 40 -1.05 15.23 -4.45
CA PHE A 40 0.06 14.28 -4.47
C PHE A 40 1.01 14.54 -5.64
N THR A 41 2.29 14.31 -5.40
CA THR A 41 3.34 14.23 -6.43
C THR A 41 3.45 12.79 -6.87
N LEU A 42 3.47 12.54 -8.19
CA LEU A 42 3.53 11.21 -8.77
C LEU A 42 4.89 10.97 -9.45
N THR A 43 5.41 9.74 -9.32
CA THR A 43 6.54 9.30 -10.15
C THR A 43 6.12 9.22 -11.63
N PRO A 44 7.07 9.24 -12.58
CA PRO A 44 6.78 8.92 -13.97
C PRO A 44 6.12 7.54 -14.10
N PHE A 45 5.35 7.35 -15.19
CA PHE A 45 4.82 6.04 -15.52
C PHE A 45 5.95 5.04 -15.82
N SER A 46 5.86 3.85 -15.25
CA SER A 46 6.82 2.76 -15.44
C SER A 46 6.10 1.52 -15.95
N ALA A 47 6.37 1.12 -17.20
CA ALA A 47 5.93 -0.16 -17.72
C ALA A 47 6.69 -1.28 -17.01
N GLN A 48 5.96 -2.32 -16.59
CA GLN A 48 6.56 -3.45 -15.90
C GLN A 48 7.00 -4.53 -16.88
N SER A 49 8.13 -5.16 -16.57
CA SER A 49 8.62 -6.34 -17.28
C SER A 49 9.06 -7.41 -16.28
N HIS A 50 9.10 -8.65 -16.72
CA HIS A 50 9.55 -9.80 -15.94
C HIS A 50 10.32 -10.77 -16.82
N ARG A 51 10.99 -11.74 -16.22
CA ARG A 51 11.63 -12.88 -16.91
C ARG A 51 10.76 -14.10 -16.72
N LEU A 52 10.52 -14.84 -17.79
CA LEU A 52 9.79 -16.11 -17.72
C LEU A 52 10.61 -17.20 -17.06
N GLU A 53 11.94 -17.14 -17.24
CA GLU A 53 12.90 -18.06 -16.65
C GLU A 53 14.08 -17.27 -16.07
N PRO A 54 14.74 -17.79 -15.02
CA PRO A 54 15.97 -17.17 -14.49
C PRO A 54 17.02 -16.97 -15.59
N GLY A 55 17.49 -15.72 -15.76
CA GLY A 55 18.46 -15.36 -16.80
C GLY A 55 17.89 -15.20 -18.22
N GLY A 56 16.62 -15.53 -18.45
CA GLY A 56 15.93 -15.35 -19.74
C GLY A 56 15.72 -13.88 -20.14
N PRO A 57 15.20 -13.58 -21.33
CA PRO A 57 14.93 -12.24 -21.79
C PRO A 57 13.83 -11.57 -20.93
N LEU A 58 13.90 -10.24 -20.82
CA LEU A 58 12.81 -9.44 -20.27
C LEU A 58 11.64 -9.44 -21.24
N VAL A 59 10.45 -9.78 -20.75
CA VAL A 59 9.19 -9.69 -21.49
C VAL A 59 8.25 -8.68 -20.79
N ALA A 60 7.43 -8.01 -21.57
CA ALA A 60 6.46 -7.07 -21.02
C ALA A 60 5.46 -7.81 -20.09
N ALA A 61 5.27 -7.31 -18.88
CA ALA A 61 4.30 -7.86 -17.94
C ALA A 61 2.83 -7.54 -18.35
N GLY A 62 2.63 -6.58 -19.25
CA GLY A 62 1.30 -6.09 -19.63
C GLY A 62 0.65 -5.25 -18.54
N SER A 63 1.45 -4.72 -17.64
CA SER A 63 1.05 -3.79 -16.58
C SER A 63 2.06 -2.66 -16.46
N GLY A 64 1.62 -1.57 -15.83
CA GLY A 64 2.49 -0.46 -15.52
C GLY A 64 1.96 0.28 -14.30
N ASN A 65 2.76 1.14 -13.73
CA ASN A 65 2.42 1.86 -12.52
C ASN A 65 2.89 3.30 -12.51
N ARG A 66 2.28 4.08 -11.61
CA ARG A 66 2.82 5.30 -11.01
C ARG A 66 2.78 5.15 -9.49
N CYS A 67 3.66 5.84 -8.79
CA CYS A 67 3.72 5.78 -7.34
C CYS A 67 3.63 7.18 -6.73
N VAL A 68 3.03 7.23 -5.53
CA VAL A 68 3.13 8.34 -4.58
C VAL A 68 4.14 7.89 -3.53
N MET A 69 5.36 8.42 -3.61
CA MET A 69 6.43 8.09 -2.66
C MET A 69 6.27 8.92 -1.41
N LEU A 70 6.06 8.30 -0.26
CA LEU A 70 5.97 8.98 1.02
C LEU A 70 7.36 8.95 1.69
N ARG A 71 7.59 9.78 2.70
CA ARG A 71 8.82 9.66 3.51
C ARG A 71 8.90 8.33 4.25
N GLU A 72 7.74 7.68 4.46
CA GLU A 72 7.61 6.39 5.13
C GLU A 72 6.63 5.51 4.35
N GLY A 73 7.16 4.59 3.51
CA GLY A 73 6.38 3.74 2.62
C GLY A 73 5.98 4.43 1.31
N TYR A 74 5.08 3.82 0.53
CA TYR A 74 4.53 4.43 -0.68
C TYR A 74 3.18 3.82 -1.08
N LEU A 75 2.48 4.52 -1.99
CA LEU A 75 1.25 4.06 -2.63
C LEU A 75 1.57 3.76 -4.09
N GLU A 76 1.22 2.58 -4.56
CA GLU A 76 1.39 2.16 -5.95
C GLU A 76 0.03 2.15 -6.66
N PHE A 77 0.00 2.60 -7.90
CA PHE A 77 -1.20 2.58 -8.74
C PHE A 77 -0.91 1.77 -9.99
N LEU A 78 -1.40 0.54 -10.02
CA LEU A 78 -1.19 -0.45 -11.07
C LEU A 78 -2.35 -0.46 -12.06
N THR A 79 -2.02 -0.48 -13.36
CA THR A 79 -2.99 -0.57 -14.45
C THR A 79 -2.59 -1.66 -15.46
N PRO A 80 -3.55 -2.40 -16.04
CA PRO A 80 -3.27 -3.28 -17.17
C PRO A 80 -3.01 -2.48 -18.44
N THR A 81 -1.94 -2.82 -19.19
CA THR A 81 -1.53 -2.10 -20.42
C THR A 81 -1.56 -2.97 -21.68
N ALA A 82 -1.67 -4.29 -21.54
CA ALA A 82 -1.74 -5.24 -22.63
C ALA A 82 -2.56 -6.48 -22.23
N ASP A 83 -2.69 -7.43 -23.15
CA ASP A 83 -3.37 -8.71 -22.85
C ASP A 83 -2.33 -9.79 -22.52
N THR A 84 -2.03 -9.91 -21.21
CA THR A 84 -1.12 -10.89 -20.63
C THR A 84 -1.76 -11.55 -19.42
N PRO A 85 -1.26 -12.72 -18.96
CA PRO A 85 -1.77 -13.37 -17.74
C PRO A 85 -1.71 -12.45 -16.50
N ILE A 86 -0.67 -11.61 -16.40
CA ILE A 86 -0.53 -10.65 -15.29
C ILE A 86 -1.59 -9.55 -15.40
N ALA A 87 -1.77 -8.97 -16.59
CA ALA A 87 -2.79 -7.96 -16.83
C ALA A 87 -4.21 -8.52 -16.60
N GLN A 88 -4.44 -9.78 -16.94
CA GLN A 88 -5.72 -10.44 -16.70
C GLN A 88 -6.03 -10.61 -15.21
N GLN A 89 -5.02 -10.91 -14.37
CA GLN A 89 -5.19 -10.93 -12.93
C GLN A 89 -5.59 -9.55 -12.38
N LEU A 90 -4.99 -8.46 -12.89
CA LEU A 90 -5.38 -7.10 -12.53
C LEU A 90 -6.83 -6.80 -12.94
N ARG A 91 -7.23 -7.14 -14.17
CA ARG A 91 -8.60 -6.95 -14.65
C ARG A 91 -9.62 -7.71 -13.82
N THR A 92 -9.33 -8.96 -13.47
CA THR A 92 -10.21 -9.77 -12.61
C THR A 92 -10.39 -9.14 -11.23
N ALA A 93 -9.32 -8.61 -10.64
CA ALA A 93 -9.42 -7.90 -9.37
C ALA A 93 -10.22 -6.60 -9.50
N ILE A 94 -9.97 -5.80 -10.54
CA ILE A 94 -10.70 -4.54 -10.83
C ILE A 94 -12.19 -4.79 -11.06
N GLN A 95 -12.56 -5.91 -11.72
CA GLN A 95 -13.97 -6.31 -11.89
C GLN A 95 -14.69 -6.55 -10.56
N ARG A 96 -13.96 -6.99 -9.53
CA ARG A 96 -14.51 -7.14 -8.19
C ARG A 96 -14.76 -5.77 -7.54
N TYR A 97 -13.79 -4.89 -7.59
CA TYR A 97 -13.86 -3.46 -7.25
C TYR A 97 -12.59 -2.74 -7.73
N THR A 98 -12.71 -1.47 -8.10
CA THR A 98 -11.55 -0.58 -8.26
C THR A 98 -11.03 -0.21 -6.88
N GLY A 99 -9.72 -0.32 -6.62
CA GLY A 99 -9.17 0.01 -5.31
C GLY A 99 -7.95 -0.82 -4.92
N LEU A 100 -7.77 -0.97 -3.63
CA LEU A 100 -6.64 -1.67 -3.04
C LEU A 100 -6.77 -3.19 -3.18
N HIS A 101 -5.79 -3.81 -3.80
CA HIS A 101 -5.68 -5.26 -3.97
C HIS A 101 -4.32 -5.83 -3.59
N LEU A 102 -3.42 -5.00 -3.03
CA LEU A 102 -2.10 -5.45 -2.62
C LEU A 102 -1.65 -4.75 -1.34
N ILE A 103 -1.05 -5.55 -0.45
CA ILE A 103 -0.28 -5.08 0.71
C ILE A 103 1.10 -5.73 0.64
N ALA A 104 2.15 -4.92 0.65
CA ALA A 104 3.52 -5.38 0.74
C ALA A 104 4.12 -5.03 2.10
N PHE A 105 4.60 -6.05 2.79
CA PHE A 105 5.40 -5.88 3.99
C PHE A 105 6.86 -5.69 3.60
N GLY A 106 7.51 -4.69 4.17
CA GLY A 106 8.95 -4.52 4.07
C GLY A 106 9.66 -5.62 4.82
N SER A 107 10.66 -6.19 4.19
CA SER A 107 11.49 -7.28 4.72
C SER A 107 12.94 -6.84 4.80
N ALA A 108 13.66 -7.27 5.84
CA ALA A 108 15.11 -7.18 5.92
C ALA A 108 15.80 -8.42 5.34
N ASP A 109 15.07 -9.54 5.25
CA ASP A 109 15.59 -10.85 4.77
C ASP A 109 14.44 -11.65 4.15
N ALA A 110 14.34 -11.60 2.81
CA ALA A 110 13.29 -12.27 2.05
C ALA A 110 13.33 -13.79 2.20
N GLU A 111 14.51 -14.40 2.32
CA GLU A 111 14.65 -15.84 2.47
C GLU A 111 14.18 -16.31 3.86
N ALA A 112 14.45 -15.55 4.91
CA ALA A 112 13.92 -15.82 6.24
C ALA A 112 12.40 -15.72 6.27
N ASP A 113 11.81 -14.74 5.55
CA ASP A 113 10.36 -14.59 5.43
C ASP A 113 9.75 -15.74 4.61
N HIS A 114 10.41 -16.18 3.53
CA HIS A 114 10.00 -17.35 2.76
C HIS A 114 9.96 -18.60 3.65
N ALA A 115 11.03 -18.88 4.38
CA ALA A 115 11.11 -20.04 5.30
C ALA A 115 10.04 -19.99 6.39
N ARG A 116 9.74 -18.78 6.92
CA ARG A 116 8.67 -18.60 7.92
C ARG A 116 7.30 -18.88 7.33
N LEU A 117 7.01 -18.40 6.12
CA LEU A 117 5.75 -18.68 5.44
C LEU A 117 5.55 -20.17 5.19
N ASP A 118 6.59 -20.87 4.72
CA ASP A 118 6.54 -22.31 4.49
C ASP A 118 6.26 -23.07 5.79
N LYS A 119 7.01 -22.77 6.86
CA LYS A 119 6.80 -23.35 8.19
C LYS A 119 5.38 -23.12 8.71
N ASN A 120 4.75 -21.99 8.36
CA ASN A 120 3.40 -21.64 8.81
C ASN A 120 2.28 -22.12 7.83
N GLY A 121 2.61 -22.94 6.84
CA GLY A 121 1.67 -23.60 5.94
C GLY A 121 1.12 -22.70 4.82
N PHE A 122 1.82 -21.63 4.46
CA PHE A 122 1.42 -20.73 3.36
C PHE A 122 1.95 -21.14 1.99
N THR A 123 2.82 -22.18 1.91
CA THR A 123 3.40 -22.69 0.65
C THR A 123 3.87 -21.58 -0.29
N PRO A 124 4.85 -20.77 0.12
CA PRO A 124 5.27 -19.61 -0.67
C PRO A 124 5.85 -20.03 -2.02
N LEU A 125 5.64 -19.19 -3.03
CA LEU A 125 6.27 -19.34 -4.32
C LEU A 125 7.77 -19.01 -4.20
N PRO A 126 8.64 -19.51 -5.11
CA PRO A 126 10.06 -19.16 -5.10
C PRO A 126 10.26 -17.64 -5.04
N THR A 127 11.23 -17.20 -4.27
CA THR A 127 11.62 -15.78 -4.17
C THR A 127 11.97 -15.22 -5.54
N VAL A 128 11.39 -14.08 -5.90
CA VAL A 128 11.61 -13.44 -7.20
C VAL A 128 12.51 -12.23 -7.03
N ALA A 129 13.67 -12.24 -7.69
CA ALA A 129 14.52 -11.07 -7.84
C ALA A 129 13.96 -10.18 -8.96
N LEU A 130 13.62 -8.94 -8.62
CA LEU A 130 13.11 -7.94 -9.54
C LEU A 130 14.08 -6.77 -9.65
N GLN A 131 14.12 -6.15 -10.83
CA GLN A 131 14.88 -4.93 -11.04
C GLN A 131 14.17 -4.02 -12.06
N ARG A 132 14.38 -2.72 -11.94
CA ARG A 132 13.92 -1.73 -12.91
C ARG A 132 14.87 -0.56 -13.01
N GLN A 133 14.96 0.06 -14.20
CA GLN A 133 15.67 1.32 -14.38
C GLN A 133 14.88 2.45 -13.78
N ILE A 134 15.57 3.34 -13.09
CA ILE A 134 15.01 4.52 -12.45
C ILE A 134 15.88 5.73 -12.80
N GLY A 135 15.23 6.78 -13.32
CA GLY A 135 15.90 8.05 -13.52
C GLY A 135 16.17 8.73 -12.18
N THR A 136 17.40 9.13 -11.96
CA THR A 136 17.86 9.96 -10.82
C THR A 136 18.41 11.28 -11.33
N GLU A 137 18.77 12.18 -10.43
CA GLU A 137 19.45 13.44 -10.79
C GLU A 137 20.86 13.21 -11.35
N GLN A 138 21.48 12.06 -11.01
CA GLN A 138 22.80 11.69 -11.48
C GLN A 138 22.78 10.81 -12.76
N GLY A 139 21.60 10.46 -13.27
CA GLY A 139 21.44 9.59 -14.42
C GLY A 139 20.52 8.39 -14.14
N GLU A 140 20.62 7.35 -14.96
CA GLU A 140 19.85 6.12 -14.77
C GLU A 140 20.53 5.19 -13.77
N GLU A 141 19.75 4.68 -12.82
CA GLU A 141 20.14 3.73 -11.80
C GLU A 141 19.24 2.50 -11.81
N THR A 142 19.74 1.38 -11.28
CA THR A 142 18.96 0.14 -11.22
C THR A 142 18.42 -0.09 -9.80
N ALA A 143 17.13 0.05 -9.62
CA ALA A 143 16.46 -0.40 -8.39
C ALA A 143 16.33 -1.92 -8.40
N ARG A 144 16.62 -2.55 -7.24
CA ARG A 144 16.59 -4.01 -7.04
C ARG A 144 15.80 -4.37 -5.81
N PHE A 145 14.99 -5.42 -5.91
CA PHE A 145 14.22 -5.96 -4.80
C PHE A 145 14.02 -7.46 -4.91
N SER A 146 13.85 -8.12 -3.76
CA SER A 146 13.37 -9.50 -3.67
C SER A 146 11.94 -9.51 -3.18
N VAL A 147 11.09 -10.31 -3.84
CA VAL A 147 9.67 -10.41 -3.50
C VAL A 147 9.32 -11.85 -3.17
N VAL A 148 8.70 -12.06 -2.00
CA VAL A 148 8.14 -13.35 -1.58
C VAL A 148 6.64 -13.28 -1.68
N ARG A 149 6.06 -14.22 -2.41
CA ARG A 149 4.62 -14.30 -2.69
C ARG A 149 4.06 -15.65 -2.27
N VAL A 150 2.78 -15.67 -1.94
CA VAL A 150 2.00 -16.89 -1.78
C VAL A 150 1.12 -17.11 -3.01
N PRO A 151 0.67 -18.35 -3.27
CA PRO A 151 -0.24 -18.63 -4.38
C PRO A 151 -1.48 -17.74 -4.37
N PRO A 152 -2.00 -17.34 -5.55
CA PRO A 152 -3.25 -16.59 -5.63
C PRO A 152 -4.38 -17.29 -4.86
N GLY A 153 -5.16 -16.52 -4.10
CA GLY A 153 -6.27 -17.02 -3.29
C GLY A 153 -5.88 -17.49 -1.87
N THR A 154 -4.59 -17.65 -1.56
CA THR A 154 -4.13 -17.98 -0.19
C THR A 154 -4.55 -16.90 0.82
N MET A 155 -4.50 -15.64 0.40
CA MET A 155 -5.00 -14.49 1.15
C MET A 155 -6.20 -13.91 0.38
N ALA A 156 -7.39 -14.06 0.95
CA ALA A 156 -8.65 -13.73 0.27
C ALA A 156 -8.82 -12.22 0.01
N GLU A 157 -8.14 -11.37 0.78
CA GLU A 157 -8.19 -9.91 0.66
C GLU A 157 -7.52 -9.41 -0.62
N GLY A 158 -6.48 -10.11 -1.09
CA GLY A 158 -5.73 -9.69 -2.26
C GLY A 158 -4.33 -10.29 -2.33
N ARG A 159 -3.44 -9.61 -3.03
CA ARG A 159 -2.03 -9.98 -3.12
C ARG A 159 -1.30 -9.48 -1.87
N ILE A 160 -0.99 -10.39 -0.95
CA ILE A 160 -0.23 -10.08 0.25
C ILE A 160 1.17 -10.67 0.07
N GLN A 161 2.20 -9.84 0.22
CA GLN A 161 3.57 -10.23 -0.13
C GLN A 161 4.62 -9.55 0.76
N TYR A 162 5.85 -10.03 0.67
CA TYR A 162 7.03 -9.36 1.24
C TYR A 162 7.85 -8.72 0.13
N CYS A 163 8.46 -7.58 0.45
CA CYS A 163 9.36 -6.87 -0.44
C CYS A 163 10.62 -6.45 0.34
N GLN A 164 11.76 -7.03 -0.03
CA GLN A 164 13.07 -6.60 0.44
C GLN A 164 13.64 -5.60 -0.57
N GLN A 165 13.82 -4.37 -0.14
CA GLN A 165 14.41 -3.31 -0.94
C GLN A 165 15.94 -3.39 -0.82
N HIS A 166 16.66 -3.64 -1.92
CA HIS A 166 18.14 -3.70 -1.93
C HIS A 166 18.78 -2.34 -2.21
N THR A 167 18.06 -1.46 -2.88
CA THR A 167 18.53 -0.12 -3.29
C THR A 167 17.48 0.96 -3.01
N PRO A 168 17.05 1.12 -1.74
CA PRO A 168 15.95 2.03 -1.39
C PRO A 168 16.27 3.48 -1.75
N GLN A 169 17.54 3.90 -1.74
CA GLN A 169 17.99 5.25 -2.09
C GLN A 169 17.60 5.67 -3.51
N TRP A 170 17.45 4.72 -4.43
CA TRP A 170 17.05 5.04 -5.80
C TRP A 170 15.53 5.22 -5.95
N LEU A 171 14.72 4.63 -5.05
CA LEU A 171 13.27 4.80 -5.06
C LEU A 171 12.86 6.06 -4.29
N TRP A 172 13.37 6.23 -3.06
CA TRP A 172 13.01 7.32 -2.16
C TRP A 172 13.83 8.58 -2.43
N GLN A 173 13.67 9.14 -3.65
CA GLN A 173 14.28 10.41 -4.02
C GLN A 173 13.45 11.56 -3.42
N GLU A 174 14.12 12.58 -2.85
CA GLU A 174 13.48 13.68 -2.14
C GLU A 174 12.42 14.40 -3.00
N ARG A 175 12.68 14.59 -4.28
CA ARG A 175 11.75 15.22 -5.24
C ARG A 175 10.39 14.54 -5.35
N TRP A 176 10.27 13.24 -5.00
CA TRP A 176 9.03 12.49 -5.06
C TRP A 176 8.31 12.39 -3.72
N THR A 177 8.96 12.73 -2.60
CA THR A 177 8.39 12.57 -1.25
C THR A 177 7.76 13.83 -0.69
N ALA A 178 7.81 14.94 -1.44
CA ALA A 178 7.17 16.20 -1.09
C ALA A 178 5.80 16.30 -1.76
N HIS A 179 4.74 16.44 -0.95
CA HIS A 179 3.36 16.53 -1.42
C HIS A 179 2.72 17.84 -0.97
N ALA A 180 2.00 18.50 -1.88
CA ALA A 180 1.32 19.76 -1.59
C ALA A 180 0.21 19.62 -0.53
N ASN A 181 -0.27 18.39 -0.29
CA ASN A 181 -1.25 18.08 0.75
C ASN A 181 -0.62 17.71 2.11
N GLY A 182 0.71 17.75 2.25
CA GLY A 182 1.39 17.45 3.50
C GLY A 182 1.44 15.97 3.89
N ALA A 183 1.03 15.04 3.02
CA ALA A 183 1.12 13.61 3.29
C ALA A 183 2.58 13.18 3.50
N ARG A 184 2.83 12.38 4.56
CA ARG A 184 4.17 12.02 4.99
C ARG A 184 4.44 10.53 5.00
N GLY A 185 3.55 9.74 5.61
CA GLY A 185 3.82 8.33 5.86
C GLY A 185 2.56 7.47 5.88
N LEU A 186 2.74 6.19 5.58
CA LEU A 186 1.70 5.16 5.62
C LEU A 186 1.61 4.60 7.04
N ALA A 187 0.59 5.01 7.80
CA ALA A 187 0.44 4.68 9.21
C ALA A 187 -0.37 3.41 9.45
N ALA A 188 -1.34 3.10 8.61
CA ALA A 188 -2.12 1.86 8.74
C ALA A 188 -2.79 1.48 7.42
N VAL A 189 -3.22 0.21 7.32
CA VAL A 189 -4.12 -0.31 6.28
C VAL A 189 -5.39 -0.82 6.95
N ILE A 190 -6.55 -0.48 6.37
CA ILE A 190 -7.88 -0.84 6.86
C ILE A 190 -8.40 -1.99 6.01
N ILE A 191 -8.72 -3.11 6.65
CA ILE A 191 -9.18 -4.35 6.01
C ILE A 191 -10.56 -4.68 6.53
N CYS A 192 -11.57 -4.61 5.66
CA CYS A 192 -12.96 -4.93 5.96
C CYS A 192 -13.24 -6.39 5.60
N VAL A 193 -13.64 -7.17 6.60
CA VAL A 193 -13.85 -8.62 6.51
C VAL A 193 -15.09 -9.05 7.30
N ALA A 194 -15.65 -10.20 6.95
CA ALA A 194 -16.79 -10.75 7.70
C ALA A 194 -16.39 -11.22 9.11
N ASP A 195 -15.17 -11.74 9.26
CA ASP A 195 -14.62 -12.21 10.55
C ASP A 195 -13.24 -11.56 10.80
N PRO A 196 -13.19 -10.41 11.51
CA PRO A 196 -11.93 -9.75 11.86
C PRO A 196 -10.98 -10.58 12.72
N GLN A 197 -11.51 -11.48 13.55
CA GLN A 197 -10.68 -12.34 14.39
C GLN A 197 -9.95 -13.38 13.55
N GLU A 198 -10.65 -14.09 12.67
CA GLU A 198 -10.03 -15.06 11.74
C GLU A 198 -8.95 -14.36 10.91
N ALA A 199 -9.31 -13.26 10.26
CA ALA A 199 -8.38 -12.52 9.42
C ALA A 199 -7.13 -12.06 10.21
N ALA A 200 -7.30 -11.47 11.39
CA ALA A 200 -6.19 -11.03 12.23
C ALA A 200 -5.29 -12.21 12.64
N GLN A 201 -5.85 -13.36 13.00
CA GLN A 201 -5.08 -14.56 13.34
C GLN A 201 -4.34 -15.14 12.12
N ARG A 202 -4.94 -15.14 10.94
CA ARG A 202 -4.29 -15.57 9.68
C ARG A 202 -3.13 -14.64 9.32
N TYR A 203 -3.32 -13.31 9.40
CA TYR A 203 -2.25 -12.35 9.21
C TYR A 203 -1.17 -12.44 10.30
N ALA A 204 -1.52 -12.77 11.54
CA ALA A 204 -0.54 -13.03 12.61
C ALA A 204 0.38 -14.21 12.25
N ARG A 205 -0.18 -15.33 11.75
CA ARG A 205 0.62 -16.46 11.25
C ARG A 205 1.45 -16.08 10.02
N PHE A 206 0.88 -15.27 9.11
CA PHE A 206 1.57 -14.80 7.92
C PHE A 206 2.77 -13.92 8.27
N THR A 207 2.60 -12.95 9.16
CA THR A 207 3.63 -11.96 9.52
C THR A 207 4.57 -12.42 10.63
N GLY A 208 4.17 -13.41 11.43
CA GLY A 208 4.87 -13.76 12.67
C GLY A 208 4.67 -12.73 13.80
N LEU A 209 3.74 -11.79 13.63
CA LEU A 209 3.43 -10.75 14.60
C LEU A 209 2.17 -11.11 15.41
N LEU A 210 1.96 -10.42 16.54
CA LEU A 210 0.80 -10.67 17.39
C LEU A 210 -0.42 -9.90 16.90
N ALA A 211 -1.55 -10.60 16.76
CA ALA A 211 -2.86 -9.98 16.65
C ALA A 211 -3.34 -9.54 18.03
N GLN A 212 -3.82 -8.32 18.14
CA GLN A 212 -4.28 -7.70 19.38
C GLN A 212 -5.72 -7.21 19.20
N LEU A 213 -6.56 -7.49 20.19
CA LEU A 213 -7.88 -6.89 20.29
C LEU A 213 -7.82 -5.71 21.28
N GLY A 214 -8.17 -4.53 20.84
CA GLY A 214 -8.23 -3.34 21.67
C GLY A 214 -9.37 -2.44 21.24
N ASN A 215 -10.20 -1.96 22.17
CA ASN A 215 -11.37 -1.11 21.91
C ASN A 215 -12.30 -1.69 20.83
N GLY A 216 -12.58 -3.01 20.88
CA GLY A 216 -13.44 -3.67 19.91
C GLY A 216 -12.86 -3.89 18.52
N GLN A 217 -11.62 -3.52 18.27
CA GLN A 217 -10.95 -3.61 16.97
C GLN A 217 -9.74 -4.54 17.01
N TRP A 218 -9.65 -5.49 16.08
CA TRP A 218 -8.48 -6.30 15.87
C TRP A 218 -7.42 -5.52 15.09
N ARG A 219 -6.16 -5.64 15.54
CA ARG A 219 -5.02 -5.00 14.87
C ARG A 219 -3.74 -5.82 14.95
N ILE A 220 -2.84 -5.57 14.00
CA ILE A 220 -1.45 -6.07 14.01
C ILE A 220 -0.54 -4.86 13.85
N ASN A 221 0.33 -4.62 14.82
CA ASN A 221 1.33 -3.56 14.74
C ASN A 221 2.62 -4.10 14.13
N THR A 222 3.16 -3.38 13.18
CA THR A 222 4.51 -3.59 12.64
C THR A 222 5.49 -2.58 13.27
N GLN A 223 6.76 -2.63 12.91
CA GLN A 223 7.72 -1.61 13.35
C GLN A 223 7.30 -0.21 12.87
N ARG A 224 6.69 -0.11 11.69
CA ARG A 224 6.13 1.10 11.11
C ARG A 224 4.85 0.77 10.36
N GLY A 225 3.74 1.28 10.87
CA GLY A 225 2.39 1.03 10.37
C GLY A 225 1.68 -0.12 11.10
N ALA A 226 0.38 -0.23 10.84
CA ALA A 226 -0.49 -1.25 11.43
C ALA A 226 -1.50 -1.78 10.41
N LEU A 227 -2.02 -2.99 10.63
CA LEU A 227 -3.22 -3.50 9.99
C LEU A 227 -4.39 -3.35 10.96
N LEU A 228 -5.51 -2.83 10.48
CA LEU A 228 -6.77 -2.68 11.21
C LEU A 228 -7.81 -3.57 10.54
N PHE A 229 -8.43 -4.47 11.31
CA PHE A 229 -9.46 -5.36 10.82
C PHE A 229 -10.82 -4.93 11.36
N VAL A 230 -11.77 -4.71 10.47
CA VAL A 230 -13.11 -4.19 10.80
C VAL A 230 -14.19 -5.02 10.12
N THR A 231 -15.40 -5.04 10.71
CA THR A 231 -16.58 -5.58 10.03
C THR A 231 -17.21 -4.52 9.12
N PRO A 232 -18.07 -4.90 8.17
CA PRO A 232 -18.87 -3.94 7.40
C PRO A 232 -19.71 -3.01 8.28
N GLU A 233 -20.25 -3.51 9.39
CA GLU A 233 -21.07 -2.75 10.33
C GLU A 233 -20.24 -1.70 11.05
N GLN A 234 -19.03 -2.07 11.52
CA GLN A 234 -18.09 -1.12 12.13
C GLN A 234 -17.69 -0.02 11.14
N LEU A 235 -17.35 -0.38 9.90
CA LEU A 235 -17.01 0.58 8.87
C LEU A 235 -18.18 1.52 8.55
N GLN A 236 -19.40 0.98 8.45
CA GLN A 236 -20.61 1.77 8.23
C GLN A 236 -20.91 2.69 9.41
N SER A 237 -20.76 2.20 10.65
CA SER A 237 -20.99 3.00 11.87
C SER A 237 -19.98 4.15 12.00
N ALA A 238 -18.67 3.84 11.87
CA ALA A 238 -17.61 4.82 12.08
C ALA A 238 -17.46 5.81 10.91
N LEU A 239 -17.59 5.32 9.67
CA LEU A 239 -17.26 6.10 8.47
C LEU A 239 -18.45 6.33 7.52
N GLY A 240 -19.63 5.76 7.78
CA GLY A 240 -20.79 5.87 6.89
C GLY A 240 -20.60 5.14 5.55
N LEU A 241 -19.58 4.29 5.41
CA LEU A 241 -19.19 3.67 4.15
C LEU A 241 -19.61 2.21 4.08
N ARG A 242 -19.96 1.74 2.87
CA ARG A 242 -20.31 0.35 2.60
C ARG A 242 -19.23 -0.32 1.78
N ALA A 243 -18.86 -1.53 2.19
CA ALA A 243 -17.94 -2.35 1.42
C ALA A 243 -18.56 -2.76 0.08
N PRO A 244 -17.86 -2.54 -1.06
CA PRO A 244 -18.35 -2.95 -2.39
C PRO A 244 -18.36 -4.48 -2.56
N ALA A 245 -17.46 -5.18 -1.86
CA ALA A 245 -17.32 -6.63 -1.81
C ALA A 245 -16.60 -7.04 -0.53
N LEU A 246 -16.70 -8.31 -0.12
CA LEU A 246 -15.94 -8.86 1.01
C LEU A 246 -15.07 -10.05 0.54
N PRO A 247 -13.85 -10.19 1.10
CA PRO A 247 -13.12 -9.19 1.89
C PRO A 247 -12.71 -7.97 1.04
N TRP A 248 -12.47 -6.83 1.68
CA TRP A 248 -12.11 -5.57 1.04
C TRP A 248 -10.95 -4.90 1.75
N ILE A 249 -9.86 -4.62 1.05
CA ILE A 249 -8.85 -3.68 1.56
C ILE A 249 -9.44 -2.29 1.35
N ALA A 250 -10.04 -1.74 2.41
CA ALA A 250 -10.91 -0.57 2.32
C ALA A 250 -10.14 0.73 2.07
N GLY A 251 -8.94 0.83 2.63
CA GLY A 251 -8.16 2.04 2.53
C GLY A 251 -6.96 2.03 3.45
N TYR A 252 -6.44 3.20 3.71
CA TYR A 252 -5.24 3.38 4.53
C TYR A 252 -5.28 4.69 5.32
N VAL A 253 -4.42 4.76 6.33
CA VAL A 253 -4.20 5.97 7.14
C VAL A 253 -2.86 6.58 6.72
N LEU A 254 -2.86 7.88 6.40
CA LEU A 254 -1.67 8.67 6.12
C LEU A 254 -1.42 9.67 7.25
N THR A 255 -0.18 9.77 7.69
CA THR A 255 0.23 10.89 8.54
C THR A 255 0.41 12.15 7.70
N SER A 256 0.00 13.28 8.27
CA SER A 256 0.21 14.62 7.70
C SER A 256 1.04 15.48 8.65
N ASP A 257 1.98 16.23 8.09
CA ASP A 257 2.77 17.21 8.86
C ASP A 257 1.90 18.39 9.33
N ASP A 258 0.86 18.73 8.55
CA ASP A 258 -0.11 19.80 8.84
C ASP A 258 -1.49 19.42 8.29
N LEU A 259 -2.41 19.00 9.17
CA LEU A 259 -3.75 18.57 8.77
C LEU A 259 -4.61 19.75 8.26
N ALA A 260 -4.33 20.98 8.68
CA ALA A 260 -5.03 22.16 8.17
C ALA A 260 -4.60 22.44 6.71
N LEU A 261 -3.32 22.32 6.40
CA LEU A 261 -2.80 22.37 5.03
C LEU A 261 -3.44 21.26 4.17
N THR A 262 -3.49 20.02 4.68
CA THR A 262 -4.12 18.88 4.00
C THR A 262 -5.57 19.19 3.65
N ARG A 263 -6.35 19.62 4.64
CA ARG A 263 -7.77 19.99 4.46
C ARG A 263 -7.95 21.05 3.37
N ASN A 264 -7.18 22.13 3.46
CA ASN A 264 -7.27 23.24 2.51
C ASN A 264 -6.90 22.79 1.09
N ARG A 265 -5.87 21.96 0.96
CA ARG A 265 -5.41 21.46 -0.36
C ARG A 265 -6.43 20.50 -0.98
N LEU A 266 -6.99 19.57 -0.21
CA LEU A 266 -8.01 18.65 -0.67
C LEU A 266 -9.29 19.38 -1.07
N LYS A 267 -9.72 20.37 -0.27
CA LYS A 267 -10.87 21.23 -0.60
C LYS A 267 -10.65 22.01 -1.89
N ALA A 268 -9.47 22.60 -2.07
CA ALA A 268 -9.12 23.33 -3.29
C ALA A 268 -9.10 22.41 -4.53
N GLY A 269 -8.78 21.13 -4.36
CA GLY A 269 -8.84 20.10 -5.38
C GLY A 269 -10.25 19.53 -5.65
N GLY A 270 -11.28 20.00 -4.93
CA GLY A 270 -12.66 19.50 -5.06
C GLY A 270 -12.86 18.08 -4.53
N CYS A 271 -11.97 17.62 -3.64
CA CYS A 271 -12.05 16.27 -3.08
C CYS A 271 -13.22 16.14 -2.09
N ASN A 272 -13.86 14.95 -2.07
CA ASN A 272 -14.90 14.63 -1.10
C ASN A 272 -14.27 14.29 0.26
N THR A 273 -14.33 15.23 1.19
CA THR A 273 -13.70 15.08 2.50
C THR A 273 -14.70 15.32 3.63
N ARG A 274 -14.47 14.63 4.75
CA ARG A 274 -15.26 14.80 5.99
C ARG A 274 -14.35 14.76 7.21
N GLU A 275 -14.54 15.69 8.11
CA GLU A 275 -13.87 15.68 9.42
C GLU A 275 -14.43 14.54 10.27
N LEU A 276 -13.53 13.71 10.79
CA LEU A 276 -13.90 12.67 11.76
C LEU A 276 -13.80 13.22 13.19
N ASP A 277 -12.71 13.95 13.45
CA ASP A 277 -12.46 14.67 14.70
C ASP A 277 -11.38 15.75 14.48
N ALA A 278 -10.86 16.35 15.56
CA ALA A 278 -9.86 17.43 15.48
C ALA A 278 -8.54 16.99 14.83
N THR A 279 -8.24 15.69 14.79
CA THR A 279 -6.97 15.12 14.37
C THR A 279 -7.07 14.18 13.17
N HIS A 280 -8.28 13.92 12.66
CA HIS A 280 -8.54 12.99 11.57
C HIS A 280 -9.49 13.57 10.51
N LEU A 281 -9.09 13.41 9.24
CA LEU A 281 -9.85 13.84 8.07
C LEU A 281 -10.04 12.64 7.14
N LEU A 282 -11.28 12.28 6.83
CA LEU A 282 -11.61 11.26 5.85
C LEU A 282 -11.62 11.87 4.45
N LEU A 283 -11.01 11.17 3.51
CA LEU A 283 -11.12 11.37 2.07
C LEU A 283 -11.70 10.11 1.44
N GLU A 284 -12.81 10.22 0.76
CA GLU A 284 -13.36 9.18 -0.10
C GLU A 284 -12.81 9.36 -1.51
N TRP A 285 -12.09 8.33 -2.00
CA TRP A 285 -11.57 8.38 -3.35
C TRP A 285 -12.68 8.30 -4.39
N PRO A 286 -12.54 9.00 -5.53
CA PRO A 286 -13.47 8.82 -6.65
C PRO A 286 -13.35 7.40 -7.22
N ASN A 287 -14.33 6.98 -8.03
CA ASN A 287 -14.40 5.64 -8.62
C ASN A 287 -13.14 5.25 -9.43
N ALA A 288 -12.38 6.23 -9.93
CA ALA A 288 -11.13 6.00 -10.64
C ALA A 288 -10.04 5.39 -9.76
N LEU A 289 -10.11 5.60 -8.45
CA LEU A 289 -9.15 5.11 -7.45
C LEU A 289 -9.78 4.08 -6.51
N GLY A 290 -11.02 4.30 -6.08
CA GLY A 290 -11.74 3.48 -5.12
C GLY A 290 -11.12 3.45 -3.72
N GLY A 291 -11.93 3.09 -2.73
CA GLY A 291 -11.48 3.04 -1.34
C GLY A 291 -11.46 4.41 -0.65
N LEU A 292 -10.78 4.47 0.49
CA LEU A 292 -10.72 5.64 1.36
C LEU A 292 -9.31 5.94 1.87
N VAL A 293 -9.10 7.17 2.32
CA VAL A 293 -7.92 7.59 3.09
C VAL A 293 -8.37 8.33 4.34
N ILE A 294 -7.76 7.99 5.46
CA ILE A 294 -7.83 8.82 6.66
C ILE A 294 -6.49 9.54 6.79
N PHE A 295 -6.51 10.87 6.69
CA PHE A 295 -5.36 11.67 7.09
C PHE A 295 -5.40 11.90 8.59
N GLN A 296 -4.28 11.69 9.27
CA GLN A 296 -4.13 11.99 10.68
C GLN A 296 -2.99 12.95 10.96
N SER A 297 -3.13 13.78 11.97
CA SER A 297 -2.04 14.63 12.46
C SER A 297 -0.85 13.78 12.92
N ALA A 298 0.37 14.26 12.68
CA ALA A 298 1.57 13.60 13.17
C ALA A 298 1.49 13.38 14.71
N GLY A 299 1.78 12.15 15.16
CA GLY A 299 1.71 11.76 16.56
C GLY A 299 0.31 11.47 17.11
N ALA A 300 -0.77 11.68 16.35
CA ALA A 300 -2.10 11.24 16.76
C ALA A 300 -2.19 9.70 16.81
N ALA A 301 -3.05 9.20 17.70
CA ALA A 301 -3.43 7.79 17.69
C ALA A 301 -4.28 7.47 16.46
N LEU A 302 -4.29 6.20 16.03
CA LEU A 302 -5.19 5.78 14.95
C LEU A 302 -6.66 5.99 15.34
N HIS A 303 -7.45 6.52 14.41
CA HIS A 303 -8.89 6.74 14.62
C HIS A 303 -9.58 5.38 14.90
N PRO A 304 -10.40 5.28 15.96
CA PRO A 304 -11.15 4.06 16.24
C PRO A 304 -12.22 3.85 15.17
N LEU A 305 -12.27 2.64 14.62
CA LEU A 305 -13.25 2.21 13.62
C LEU A 305 -14.24 1.21 14.25
N THR A 306 -14.87 1.61 15.35
CA THR A 306 -15.78 0.74 16.14
C THR A 306 -17.18 1.32 16.23
#